data_be8db9d238685bc11b31ac1b3c1727f5
#
_entry.id   be8db9d238685bc11b31ac1b3c1727f5
#
_cell.length_a   1.000
_cell.length_b   1.000
_cell.length_c   1.000
_cell.angle_alpha   90.00
_cell.angle_beta   90.00
_cell.angle_gamma   90.00
#
_symmetry.space_group_name_H-M   'P 1'
#
loop_
_entity.id
_entity.type
_entity.pdbx_description
1 polymer ?
#
loop_
_entity_poly.entity_id
_entity_poly.type
_entity_poly.pdbx_seq_one_letter_code
_entity_poly.pdbx_strand_id
1 'polypeptide(L)'
;MTTQTKIVTSRAPAKEVVKDASMVKQKEMMAAHYDRLTSAPETGKKVAATFVPGNLNELIMCFDLLNNLPEVNAIQNGLRRVSGSYVLEAEKIGHSEDVCTYVKSDIGMMAKGNIAPNGKKFPNPDVLLLSYTGCFTFMKWFELLREQYKCETIMLHTPYMGDGKITKNMIDYMVKQLKEEVIPKLERVSGVKFDIDRLREYLKKSTKAEDDLVRVLQSAKAKPSPIDAYFGGIYYIGPIFGAFRGTQDAIDYYRFLREEVEDRLAKGQGPVTPDGDMGKEKYRLVVEGPPNYTSFRQFWKMFYDEGAVVVASSYTKVGGVYDLGFRHDPDKPLETLAEYCLGVYTNRSLPMRIDMLVNYINEYEADGLLINSIKSCNSFSAGQLLMMREVEKRTGKPAAFVESDLVDPRYFSAANIKNRLESYFQMIDQKRVGASTAA
;
A
#
# COMPACT_ATOMS: atom_id res chain seq x y z
N MET A 1 -66.32 -1.03 4.42
CA MET A 1 -65.50 0.09 3.95
C MET A 1 -64.26 0.16 4.82
N THR A 2 -63.17 -0.43 4.37
CA THR A 2 -61.89 -0.50 5.11
C THR A 2 -60.95 0.52 4.47
N THR A 3 -60.64 1.58 5.23
CA THR A 3 -59.78 2.67 4.81
C THR A 3 -58.31 2.20 4.93
N GLN A 4 -57.63 1.97 3.81
CA GLN A 4 -56.18 1.74 3.77
C GLN A 4 -55.45 3.07 3.93
N THR A 5 -54.73 3.21 5.05
CA THR A 5 -53.82 4.34 5.29
C THR A 5 -52.53 4.09 4.49
N LYS A 6 -52.29 4.87 3.44
CA LYS A 6 -51.01 4.88 2.73
C LYS A 6 -49.96 5.54 3.61
N ILE A 7 -48.99 4.75 4.11
CA ILE A 7 -47.76 5.26 4.75
C ILE A 7 -46.89 5.78 3.62
N VAL A 8 -46.82 7.08 3.44
CA VAL A 8 -45.83 7.75 2.57
C VAL A 8 -44.56 7.88 3.36
N THR A 9 -43.63 6.96 3.16
CA THR A 9 -42.23 7.11 3.64
C THR A 9 -41.54 8.10 2.70
N SER A 10 -41.48 9.37 3.08
CA SER A 10 -40.62 10.34 2.43
C SER A 10 -39.16 9.96 2.77
N ARG A 11 -38.46 9.27 1.88
CA ARG A 11 -36.99 9.20 1.93
C ARG A 11 -36.48 10.61 1.69
N ALA A 12 -35.76 11.17 2.67
CA ALA A 12 -34.99 12.38 2.45
C ALA A 12 -34.07 12.16 1.23
N PRO A 13 -33.88 13.18 0.37
CA PRO A 13 -33.01 13.07 -0.78
C PRO A 13 -31.64 12.63 -0.28
N ALA A 14 -31.05 11.57 -0.89
CA ALA A 14 -29.72 11.12 -0.55
C ALA A 14 -28.77 12.30 -0.76
N LYS A 15 -28.05 12.68 0.30
CA LYS A 15 -27.02 13.73 0.26
C LYS A 15 -26.05 13.37 -0.86
N GLU A 16 -25.81 14.27 -1.80
CA GLU A 16 -24.88 14.04 -2.89
C GLU A 16 -23.48 13.87 -2.29
N VAL A 17 -22.90 12.68 -2.44
CA VAL A 17 -21.59 12.36 -1.86
C VAL A 17 -20.51 12.93 -2.77
N VAL A 18 -19.83 13.97 -2.31
CA VAL A 18 -18.64 14.49 -2.98
C VAL A 18 -17.56 13.40 -2.98
N LYS A 19 -17.07 13.04 -4.16
CA LYS A 19 -15.97 12.08 -4.33
C LYS A 19 -14.78 12.82 -4.93
N ASP A 20 -13.60 12.48 -4.47
CA ASP A 20 -12.39 12.90 -5.15
C ASP A 20 -12.37 12.37 -6.58
N ALA A 21 -12.13 13.25 -7.55
CA ALA A 21 -12.04 12.86 -8.94
C ALA A 21 -10.86 11.90 -9.18
N SER A 22 -9.77 12.06 -8.43
CA SER A 22 -8.63 11.12 -8.41
C SER A 22 -9.03 9.70 -7.96
N MET A 23 -9.95 9.56 -6.99
CA MET A 23 -10.49 8.25 -6.61
C MET A 23 -11.27 7.58 -7.73
N VAL A 24 -12.02 8.35 -8.51
CA VAL A 24 -12.77 7.83 -9.67
C VAL A 24 -11.79 7.37 -10.74
N LYS A 25 -10.81 8.21 -11.07
CA LYS A 25 -9.77 7.92 -12.07
C LYS A 25 -8.95 6.67 -11.69
N GLN A 26 -8.58 6.52 -10.41
CA GLN A 26 -7.89 5.33 -9.92
C GLN A 26 -8.70 4.05 -10.15
N LYS A 27 -10.01 4.08 -9.90
CA LYS A 27 -10.87 2.92 -10.13
C LYS A 27 -10.93 2.53 -11.61
N GLU A 28 -11.04 3.52 -12.49
CA GLU A 28 -11.02 3.30 -13.95
C GLU A 28 -9.69 2.69 -14.40
N MET A 29 -8.57 3.21 -13.92
CA MET A 29 -7.24 2.68 -14.23
C MET A 29 -7.08 1.24 -13.75
N MET A 30 -7.53 0.92 -12.51
CA MET A 30 -7.49 -0.44 -11.99
C MET A 30 -8.42 -1.40 -12.75
N ALA A 31 -9.60 -0.95 -13.15
CA ALA A 31 -10.48 -1.75 -14.01
C ALA A 31 -9.80 -2.08 -15.35
N ALA A 32 -9.23 -1.09 -16.02
CA ALA A 32 -8.47 -1.28 -17.26
C ALA A 32 -7.24 -2.19 -17.08
N HIS A 33 -6.56 -2.14 -15.92
CA HIS A 33 -5.47 -3.05 -15.59
C HIS A 33 -5.96 -4.51 -15.53
N TYR A 34 -7.04 -4.78 -14.83
CA TYR A 34 -7.62 -6.12 -14.75
C TYR A 34 -8.15 -6.61 -16.11
N ASP A 35 -8.71 -5.73 -16.92
CA ASP A 35 -9.15 -6.10 -18.28
C ASP A 35 -7.96 -6.48 -19.15
N ARG A 36 -6.85 -5.73 -19.10
CA ARG A 36 -5.60 -6.10 -19.80
C ARG A 36 -5.03 -7.44 -19.33
N LEU A 37 -4.98 -7.67 -18.00
CA LEU A 37 -4.48 -8.93 -17.45
C LEU A 37 -5.35 -10.12 -17.91
N THR A 38 -6.67 -10.02 -17.76
CA THR A 38 -7.57 -11.13 -18.06
C THR A 38 -7.74 -11.40 -19.54
N SER A 39 -7.43 -10.44 -20.43
CA SER A 39 -7.37 -10.62 -21.88
C SER A 39 -5.98 -11.06 -22.40
N ALA A 40 -5.00 -11.28 -21.52
CA ALA A 40 -3.66 -11.70 -21.93
C ALA A 40 -3.65 -12.96 -22.82
N PRO A 41 -4.42 -14.03 -22.51
CA PRO A 41 -4.48 -15.21 -23.37
C PRO A 41 -4.99 -14.92 -24.79
N GLU A 42 -5.96 -14.00 -24.91
CA GLU A 42 -6.57 -13.61 -26.21
C GLU A 42 -5.65 -12.73 -27.03
N THR A 43 -4.83 -11.91 -26.35
CA THR A 43 -3.90 -10.95 -26.99
C THR A 43 -2.49 -11.51 -27.20
N GLY A 44 -2.23 -12.75 -26.75
CA GLY A 44 -0.90 -13.36 -26.81
C GLY A 44 0.13 -12.70 -25.90
N LYS A 45 -0.29 -11.84 -24.96
CA LYS A 45 0.59 -11.21 -23.99
C LYS A 45 0.96 -12.19 -22.87
N LYS A 46 2.22 -12.16 -22.46
CA LYS A 46 2.72 -12.94 -21.32
C LYS A 46 2.58 -12.17 -20.02
N VAL A 47 2.50 -12.89 -18.92
CA VAL A 47 2.25 -12.33 -17.59
C VAL A 47 3.37 -12.70 -16.63
N ALA A 48 3.92 -11.70 -15.97
CA ALA A 48 4.76 -11.85 -14.78
C ALA A 48 3.91 -11.69 -13.52
N ALA A 49 4.17 -12.46 -12.49
CA ALA A 49 3.61 -12.20 -11.16
C ALA A 49 4.72 -11.70 -10.23
N THR A 50 4.44 -10.57 -9.54
CA THR A 50 5.38 -9.93 -8.60
C THR A 50 4.64 -9.45 -7.35
N PHE A 51 5.39 -8.99 -6.33
CA PHE A 51 4.82 -8.30 -5.18
C PHE A 51 5.06 -6.79 -5.23
N VAL A 52 4.33 -6.02 -4.41
CA VAL A 52 4.46 -4.56 -4.34
C VAL A 52 5.84 -4.14 -3.82
N PRO A 53 6.35 -4.66 -2.68
CA PRO A 53 7.67 -4.26 -2.19
C PRO A 53 8.77 -4.77 -3.13
N GLY A 54 9.55 -3.85 -3.66
CA GLY A 54 10.67 -4.19 -4.54
C GLY A 54 10.25 -4.75 -5.90
N ASN A 55 9.02 -4.47 -6.38
CA ASN A 55 8.66 -4.84 -7.74
C ASN A 55 9.52 -4.09 -8.76
N LEU A 56 9.85 -4.77 -9.82
CA LEU A 56 10.69 -4.26 -10.91
C LEU A 56 9.82 -3.97 -12.14
N ASN A 57 8.75 -3.19 -11.97
CA ASN A 57 7.74 -2.95 -13.01
C ASN A 57 8.36 -2.40 -14.31
N GLU A 58 9.30 -1.45 -14.20
CA GLU A 58 10.01 -0.86 -15.34
C GLU A 58 10.83 -1.91 -16.10
N LEU A 59 11.47 -2.82 -15.37
CA LEU A 59 12.23 -3.91 -16.00
C LEU A 59 11.31 -4.93 -16.67
N ILE A 60 10.19 -5.30 -16.03
CA ILE A 60 9.18 -6.21 -16.59
C ILE A 60 8.61 -5.67 -17.90
N MET A 61 8.32 -4.37 -17.96
CA MET A 61 7.83 -3.72 -19.17
C MET A 61 8.84 -3.74 -20.32
N CYS A 62 10.16 -3.81 -20.06
CA CYS A 62 11.17 -3.97 -21.10
C CYS A 62 11.00 -5.28 -21.90
N PHE A 63 10.33 -6.27 -21.31
CA PHE A 63 10.08 -7.57 -21.90
C PHE A 63 8.64 -7.75 -22.41
N ASP A 64 7.88 -6.68 -22.54
CA ASP A 64 6.47 -6.69 -22.96
C ASP A 64 5.54 -7.55 -22.09
N LEU A 65 5.94 -7.83 -20.87
CA LEU A 65 5.16 -8.60 -19.91
C LEU A 65 4.13 -7.71 -19.19
N LEU A 66 2.95 -8.26 -18.95
CA LEU A 66 1.97 -7.68 -18.03
C LEU A 66 2.33 -8.08 -16.59
N ASN A 67 2.14 -7.16 -15.64
CA ASN A 67 2.46 -7.42 -14.24
C ASN A 67 1.19 -7.75 -13.45
N ASN A 68 1.07 -8.97 -12.92
CA ASN A 68 0.07 -9.38 -11.96
C ASN A 68 0.66 -9.27 -10.55
N LEU A 69 -0.11 -8.72 -9.62
CA LEU A 69 0.30 -8.47 -8.24
C LEU A 69 -0.63 -9.24 -7.27
N PRO A 70 -0.29 -10.47 -6.86
CA PRO A 70 -1.12 -11.27 -5.94
C PRO A 70 -1.47 -10.53 -4.65
N GLU A 71 -0.57 -9.70 -4.13
CA GLU A 71 -0.81 -8.85 -2.96
C GLU A 71 -1.93 -7.85 -3.21
N VAL A 72 -1.93 -7.17 -4.37
CA VAL A 72 -2.98 -6.23 -4.76
C VAL A 72 -4.31 -6.95 -4.98
N ASN A 73 -4.29 -8.16 -5.54
CA ASN A 73 -5.49 -8.99 -5.69
C ASN A 73 -6.11 -9.34 -4.33
N ALA A 74 -5.28 -9.69 -3.34
CA ALA A 74 -5.74 -9.95 -1.98
C ALA A 74 -6.35 -8.69 -1.32
N ILE A 75 -5.75 -7.51 -1.53
CA ILE A 75 -6.30 -6.23 -1.09
C ILE A 75 -7.67 -5.98 -1.72
N GLN A 76 -7.80 -6.18 -3.03
CA GLN A 76 -9.08 -6.02 -3.74
C GLN A 76 -10.15 -7.00 -3.23
N ASN A 77 -9.78 -8.23 -2.91
CA ASN A 77 -10.69 -9.20 -2.28
C ASN A 77 -11.19 -8.69 -0.92
N GLY A 78 -10.33 -8.06 -0.12
CA GLY A 78 -10.70 -7.40 1.14
C GLY A 78 -11.68 -6.26 0.94
N LEU A 79 -11.32 -5.28 0.09
CA LEU A 79 -12.14 -4.10 -0.22
C LEU A 79 -13.53 -4.47 -0.79
N ARG A 80 -13.60 -5.56 -1.56
CA ARG A 80 -14.85 -6.12 -2.11
C ARG A 80 -15.59 -7.02 -1.12
N ARG A 81 -15.04 -7.27 0.06
CA ARG A 81 -15.61 -8.11 1.12
C ARG A 81 -15.84 -9.57 0.72
N VAL A 82 -15.03 -10.10 -0.19
CA VAL A 82 -15.08 -11.52 -0.61
C VAL A 82 -13.96 -12.34 0.02
N SER A 83 -12.94 -11.70 0.57
CA SER A 83 -11.74 -12.34 1.14
C SER A 83 -12.05 -13.34 2.26
N GLY A 84 -13.06 -13.07 3.11
CA GLY A 84 -13.44 -14.00 4.18
C GLY A 84 -13.77 -15.41 3.67
N SER A 85 -14.45 -15.51 2.52
CA SER A 85 -14.74 -16.82 1.91
C SER A 85 -13.49 -17.51 1.36
N TYR A 86 -12.51 -16.73 0.88
CA TYR A 86 -11.24 -17.25 0.38
C TYR A 86 -10.32 -17.70 1.52
N VAL A 87 -10.24 -16.90 2.59
CA VAL A 87 -9.48 -17.25 3.80
C VAL A 87 -9.97 -18.58 4.37
N LEU A 88 -11.29 -18.75 4.53
CA LEU A 88 -11.88 -20.00 5.00
C LEU A 88 -11.61 -21.19 4.05
N GLU A 89 -11.59 -20.96 2.74
CA GLU A 89 -11.27 -22.01 1.78
C GLU A 89 -9.82 -22.46 1.90
N ALA A 90 -8.87 -21.52 2.07
CA ALA A 90 -7.49 -21.85 2.31
C ALA A 90 -7.29 -22.65 3.61
N GLU A 91 -8.03 -22.33 4.67
CA GLU A 91 -8.01 -23.08 5.94
C GLU A 91 -8.57 -24.50 5.78
N LYS A 92 -9.62 -24.68 5.00
CA LYS A 92 -10.17 -26.03 4.70
C LYS A 92 -9.18 -26.94 3.98
N ILE A 93 -8.33 -26.39 3.13
CA ILE A 93 -7.28 -27.15 2.42
C ILE A 93 -5.99 -27.28 3.23
N GLY A 94 -5.98 -26.85 4.50
CA GLY A 94 -4.92 -27.13 5.47
C GLY A 94 -4.00 -25.97 5.84
N HIS A 95 -4.26 -24.74 5.38
CA HIS A 95 -3.47 -23.58 5.82
C HIS A 95 -3.88 -23.13 7.23
N SER A 96 -2.90 -22.89 8.11
CA SER A 96 -3.13 -22.40 9.48
C SER A 96 -3.79 -21.02 9.52
N GLU A 97 -4.56 -20.76 10.57
CA GLU A 97 -5.12 -19.42 10.85
C GLU A 97 -4.05 -18.32 10.94
N ASP A 98 -2.85 -18.66 11.43
CA ASP A 98 -1.75 -17.72 11.65
C ASP A 98 -0.97 -17.37 10.37
N VAL A 99 -1.24 -18.03 9.25
CA VAL A 99 -0.65 -17.67 7.96
C VAL A 99 -1.20 -16.32 7.50
N CYS A 100 -0.33 -15.50 6.93
CA CYS A 100 -0.68 -14.19 6.38
C CYS A 100 -1.96 -14.26 5.54
N THR A 101 -2.93 -13.41 5.84
CA THR A 101 -4.24 -13.45 5.21
C THR A 101 -4.25 -13.02 3.74
N TYR A 102 -3.22 -12.32 3.27
CA TYR A 102 -3.01 -12.14 1.83
C TYR A 102 -2.74 -13.49 1.14
N VAL A 103 -1.85 -14.29 1.71
CA VAL A 103 -1.55 -15.64 1.20
C VAL A 103 -2.81 -16.51 1.18
N LYS A 104 -3.54 -16.55 2.30
CA LYS A 104 -4.78 -17.34 2.38
C LYS A 104 -5.84 -16.84 1.41
N SER A 105 -6.00 -15.52 1.25
CA SER A 105 -6.95 -14.95 0.30
C SER A 105 -6.62 -15.30 -1.15
N ASP A 106 -5.33 -15.27 -1.54
CA ASP A 106 -4.89 -15.62 -2.89
C ASP A 106 -5.07 -17.12 -3.18
N ILE A 107 -4.59 -17.98 -2.27
CA ILE A 107 -4.72 -19.44 -2.42
C ILE A 107 -6.18 -19.88 -2.43
N GLY A 108 -7.01 -19.34 -1.54
CA GLY A 108 -8.44 -19.64 -1.52
C GLY A 108 -9.17 -19.10 -2.76
N MET A 109 -8.75 -17.97 -3.30
CA MET A 109 -9.24 -17.46 -4.59
C MET A 109 -8.88 -18.42 -5.74
N MET A 110 -7.65 -18.91 -5.79
CA MET A 110 -7.22 -19.90 -6.77
C MET A 110 -8.05 -21.20 -6.66
N ALA A 111 -8.27 -21.72 -5.44
CA ALA A 111 -9.10 -22.91 -5.21
C ALA A 111 -10.55 -22.71 -5.65
N LYS A 112 -11.05 -21.48 -5.67
CA LYS A 112 -12.40 -21.10 -6.11
C LYS A 112 -12.47 -20.60 -7.56
N GLY A 113 -11.51 -20.96 -8.40
CA GLY A 113 -11.54 -20.69 -9.84
C GLY A 113 -10.69 -19.51 -10.29
N ASN A 114 -9.98 -18.84 -9.39
CA ASN A 114 -9.02 -17.76 -9.67
C ASN A 114 -9.67 -16.57 -10.43
N ILE A 115 -10.75 -16.03 -9.87
CA ILE A 115 -11.56 -14.98 -10.50
C ILE A 115 -11.09 -13.58 -10.11
N ALA A 116 -10.74 -12.80 -11.12
CA ALA A 116 -10.32 -11.40 -11.00
C ALA A 116 -11.47 -10.47 -10.60
N PRO A 117 -11.17 -9.23 -10.17
CA PRO A 117 -12.18 -8.23 -9.81
C PRO A 117 -13.21 -7.90 -10.90
N ASN A 118 -12.87 -8.06 -12.17
CA ASN A 118 -13.77 -7.88 -13.31
C ASN A 118 -14.64 -9.12 -13.63
N GLY A 119 -14.58 -10.16 -12.81
CA GLY A 119 -15.38 -11.39 -12.97
C GLY A 119 -14.82 -12.41 -13.97
N LYS A 120 -13.70 -12.14 -14.63
CA LYS A 120 -13.02 -13.05 -15.53
C LYS A 120 -11.95 -13.86 -14.78
N LYS A 121 -11.53 -14.98 -15.36
CA LYS A 121 -10.45 -15.79 -14.77
C LYS A 121 -9.10 -15.11 -15.00
N PHE A 122 -8.24 -15.06 -13.96
CA PHE A 122 -6.85 -14.67 -14.14
C PHE A 122 -6.10 -15.67 -15.03
N PRO A 123 -5.23 -15.18 -15.93
CA PRO A 123 -4.30 -16.05 -16.64
C PRO A 123 -3.27 -16.65 -15.67
N ASN A 124 -2.74 -17.82 -16.01
CA ASN A 124 -1.56 -18.31 -15.33
C ASN A 124 -0.37 -17.41 -15.69
N PRO A 125 0.50 -17.05 -14.73
CA PRO A 125 1.72 -16.32 -15.04
C PRO A 125 2.70 -17.20 -15.82
N ASP A 126 3.44 -16.55 -16.73
CA ASP A 126 4.55 -17.17 -17.47
C ASP A 126 5.84 -17.17 -16.66
N VAL A 127 5.95 -16.24 -15.71
CA VAL A 127 7.10 -16.10 -14.80
C VAL A 127 6.67 -15.53 -13.45
N LEU A 128 7.29 -16.05 -12.40
CA LEU A 128 7.24 -15.49 -11.05
C LEU A 128 8.56 -14.74 -10.79
N LEU A 129 8.48 -13.46 -10.48
CA LEU A 129 9.66 -12.66 -10.14
C LEU A 129 9.49 -12.07 -8.73
N LEU A 130 10.25 -12.59 -7.79
CA LEU A 130 10.31 -12.13 -6.42
C LEU A 130 11.60 -11.35 -6.14
N SER A 131 11.47 -10.11 -5.71
CA SER A 131 12.54 -9.42 -4.98
C SER A 131 12.34 -9.69 -3.48
N TYR A 132 13.27 -10.41 -2.85
CA TYR A 132 13.19 -10.65 -1.41
C TYR A 132 13.55 -9.37 -0.65
N THR A 133 12.57 -8.71 -0.09
CA THR A 133 12.67 -7.41 0.56
C THR A 133 12.25 -7.48 2.03
N GLY A 134 12.78 -8.45 2.77
CA GLY A 134 12.60 -8.57 4.22
C GLY A 134 11.31 -9.27 4.67
N CYS A 135 10.42 -9.69 3.78
CA CYS A 135 9.24 -10.47 4.14
C CYS A 135 9.45 -11.96 3.80
N PHE A 136 9.76 -12.78 4.81
CA PHE A 136 9.93 -14.22 4.65
C PHE A 136 8.67 -14.92 4.09
N THR A 137 7.50 -14.43 4.45
CA THR A 137 6.23 -15.00 3.96
C THR A 137 6.12 -14.93 2.43
N PHE A 138 6.66 -13.88 1.80
CA PHE A 138 6.66 -13.77 0.33
C PHE A 138 7.45 -14.90 -0.34
N MET A 139 8.59 -15.31 0.23
CA MET A 139 9.34 -16.45 -0.31
C MET A 139 8.48 -17.72 -0.32
N LYS A 140 7.83 -18.02 0.79
CA LYS A 140 6.98 -19.21 0.90
C LYS A 140 5.72 -19.12 0.04
N TRP A 141 5.15 -17.94 -0.10
CA TRP A 141 4.06 -17.71 -1.03
C TRP A 141 4.48 -17.99 -2.48
N PHE A 142 5.65 -17.49 -2.92
CA PHE A 142 6.16 -17.77 -4.27
C PHE A 142 6.47 -19.26 -4.50
N GLU A 143 6.95 -19.98 -3.50
CA GLU A 143 7.10 -21.43 -3.59
C GLU A 143 5.74 -22.13 -3.83
N LEU A 144 4.68 -21.71 -3.14
CA LEU A 144 3.33 -22.23 -3.38
C LEU A 144 2.83 -21.90 -4.78
N LEU A 145 3.03 -20.65 -5.25
CA LEU A 145 2.66 -20.24 -6.61
C LEU A 145 3.45 -21.02 -7.66
N ARG A 146 4.75 -21.27 -7.44
CA ARG A 146 5.58 -22.09 -8.33
C ARG A 146 5.02 -23.51 -8.44
N GLU A 147 4.64 -24.14 -7.34
CA GLU A 147 4.04 -25.47 -7.35
C GLU A 147 2.69 -25.47 -8.07
N GLN A 148 1.91 -24.41 -7.94
CA GLN A 148 0.60 -24.27 -8.59
C GLN A 148 0.71 -24.05 -10.09
N TYR A 149 1.58 -23.15 -10.53
CA TYR A 149 1.66 -22.69 -11.92
C TYR A 149 2.70 -23.41 -12.76
N LYS A 150 3.69 -24.06 -12.14
CA LYS A 150 4.78 -24.79 -12.81
C LYS A 150 5.53 -23.93 -13.85
N CYS A 151 5.66 -22.63 -13.61
CA CYS A 151 6.35 -21.69 -14.51
C CYS A 151 7.76 -21.33 -13.99
N GLU A 152 8.52 -20.62 -14.82
CA GLU A 152 9.85 -20.09 -14.44
C GLU A 152 9.72 -19.22 -13.19
N THR A 153 10.62 -19.43 -12.25
CA THR A 153 10.68 -18.65 -10.99
C THR A 153 12.04 -18.01 -10.83
N ILE A 154 12.04 -16.71 -10.63
CA ILE A 154 13.21 -15.87 -10.46
C ILE A 154 13.14 -15.25 -9.07
N MET A 155 14.21 -15.39 -8.28
CA MET A 155 14.32 -14.71 -6.99
C MET A 155 15.56 -13.81 -7.01
N LEU A 156 15.31 -12.50 -6.85
CA LEU A 156 16.35 -11.50 -6.61
C LEU A 156 16.54 -11.37 -5.11
N HIS A 157 17.71 -11.79 -4.62
CA HIS A 157 18.07 -11.67 -3.22
C HIS A 157 18.47 -10.24 -2.88
N THR A 158 17.78 -9.62 -1.93
CA THR A 158 18.04 -8.26 -1.46
C THR A 158 18.72 -8.32 -0.08
N PRO A 159 19.93 -7.79 0.08
CA PRO A 159 20.59 -7.70 1.38
C PRO A 159 19.75 -6.91 2.39
N TYR A 160 19.69 -7.40 3.63
CA TYR A 160 18.95 -6.74 4.70
C TYR A 160 19.64 -5.44 5.15
N MET A 161 18.85 -4.39 5.35
CA MET A 161 19.32 -3.07 5.77
C MET A 161 19.46 -3.02 7.31
N GLY A 162 20.59 -3.49 7.82
CA GLY A 162 20.85 -3.58 9.27
C GLY A 162 21.27 -2.25 9.91
N ASP A 163 22.15 -1.49 9.24
CA ASP A 163 22.79 -0.27 9.75
C ASP A 163 22.32 1.03 9.12
N GLY A 164 21.34 0.96 8.24
CA GLY A 164 20.71 2.14 7.62
C GLY A 164 21.40 2.68 6.37
N LYS A 165 22.50 2.07 5.92
CA LYS A 165 23.26 2.56 4.77
C LYS A 165 23.22 1.57 3.62
N ILE A 166 22.87 2.06 2.44
CA ILE A 166 23.07 1.33 1.19
C ILE A 166 24.54 1.47 0.79
N THR A 167 25.26 0.35 0.73
CA THR A 167 26.67 0.34 0.34
C THR A 167 26.83 0.00 -1.13
N LYS A 168 27.96 0.42 -1.71
CA LYS A 168 28.30 0.05 -3.09
C LYS A 168 28.29 -1.47 -3.29
N ASN A 169 28.80 -2.23 -2.33
CA ASN A 169 28.83 -3.69 -2.42
C ASN A 169 27.41 -4.31 -2.50
N MET A 170 26.43 -3.76 -1.78
CA MET A 170 25.02 -4.20 -1.87
C MET A 170 24.47 -3.93 -3.27
N ILE A 171 24.72 -2.73 -3.80
CA ILE A 171 24.30 -2.35 -5.16
C ILE A 171 24.94 -3.26 -6.19
N ASP A 172 26.27 -3.41 -6.16
CA ASP A 172 27.02 -4.25 -7.11
C ASP A 172 26.53 -5.70 -7.08
N TYR A 173 26.26 -6.23 -5.89
CA TYR A 173 25.71 -7.57 -5.70
C TYR A 173 24.34 -7.74 -6.37
N MET A 174 23.45 -6.78 -6.20
CA MET A 174 22.11 -6.83 -6.82
C MET A 174 22.18 -6.61 -8.32
N VAL A 175 23.01 -5.67 -8.79
CA VAL A 175 23.23 -5.43 -10.23
C VAL A 175 23.79 -6.67 -10.91
N LYS A 176 24.69 -7.39 -10.25
CA LYS A 176 25.19 -8.68 -10.75
C LYS A 176 24.07 -9.69 -10.94
N GLN A 177 23.19 -9.87 -9.94
CA GLN A 177 22.02 -10.76 -10.08
C GLN A 177 21.08 -10.32 -11.20
N LEU A 178 20.82 -9.01 -11.34
CA LEU A 178 20.00 -8.49 -12.44
C LEU A 178 20.59 -8.88 -13.80
N LYS A 179 21.90 -8.72 -13.99
CA LYS A 179 22.59 -9.01 -15.26
C LYS A 179 22.74 -10.51 -15.56
N GLU A 180 23.06 -11.31 -14.56
CA GLU A 180 23.45 -12.71 -14.74
C GLU A 180 22.27 -13.68 -14.61
N GLU A 181 21.24 -13.32 -13.83
CA GLU A 181 20.13 -14.21 -13.52
C GLU A 181 18.77 -13.67 -13.99
N VAL A 182 18.40 -12.44 -13.60
CA VAL A 182 17.05 -11.92 -13.83
C VAL A 182 16.81 -11.64 -15.31
N ILE A 183 17.65 -10.81 -15.93
CA ILE A 183 17.52 -10.39 -17.33
C ILE A 183 17.56 -11.60 -18.27
N PRO A 184 18.55 -12.54 -18.20
CA PRO A 184 18.59 -13.68 -19.10
C PRO A 184 17.37 -14.61 -18.98
N LYS A 185 16.82 -14.76 -17.78
CA LYS A 185 15.60 -15.56 -17.60
C LYS A 185 14.37 -14.86 -18.15
N LEU A 186 14.24 -13.55 -17.97
CA LEU A 186 13.16 -12.76 -18.57
C LEU A 186 13.23 -12.75 -20.10
N GLU A 187 14.43 -12.64 -20.70
CA GLU A 187 14.63 -12.79 -22.15
C GLU A 187 14.14 -14.16 -22.64
N ARG A 188 14.51 -15.23 -21.96
CA ARG A 188 14.10 -16.59 -22.33
C ARG A 188 12.60 -16.78 -22.26
N VAL A 189 11.96 -16.27 -21.19
CA VAL A 189 10.50 -16.40 -21.02
C VAL A 189 9.74 -15.54 -22.00
N SER A 190 10.14 -14.28 -22.16
CA SER A 190 9.41 -13.33 -23.02
C SER A 190 9.69 -13.54 -24.52
N GLY A 191 10.90 -13.96 -24.88
CA GLY A 191 11.41 -13.95 -26.24
C GLY A 191 11.91 -12.57 -26.70
N VAL A 192 11.89 -11.56 -25.82
CA VAL A 192 12.31 -10.17 -26.10
C VAL A 192 13.71 -9.95 -25.57
N LYS A 193 14.59 -9.37 -26.34
CA LYS A 193 15.93 -8.99 -25.89
C LYS A 193 15.89 -7.74 -25.03
N PHE A 194 16.69 -7.73 -23.97
CA PHE A 194 16.80 -6.59 -23.07
C PHE A 194 17.41 -5.39 -23.79
N ASP A 195 16.77 -4.25 -23.59
CA ASP A 195 17.23 -2.96 -24.08
C ASP A 195 17.33 -1.98 -22.92
N ILE A 196 18.56 -1.55 -22.61
CA ILE A 196 18.86 -0.62 -21.52
C ILE A 196 18.28 0.78 -21.75
N ASP A 197 18.18 1.23 -23.01
CA ASP A 197 17.63 2.54 -23.34
C ASP A 197 16.10 2.54 -23.15
N ARG A 198 15.44 1.43 -23.43
CA ARG A 198 14.04 1.23 -23.09
C ARG A 198 13.79 1.30 -21.58
N LEU A 199 14.67 0.70 -20.78
CA LEU A 199 14.60 0.83 -19.32
C LEU A 199 14.77 2.28 -18.87
N ARG A 200 15.73 3.02 -19.44
CA ARG A 200 15.93 4.45 -19.16
C ARG A 200 14.67 5.29 -19.43
N GLU A 201 13.99 5.01 -20.54
CA GLU A 201 12.75 5.72 -20.86
C GLU A 201 11.62 5.45 -19.84
N TYR A 202 11.49 4.23 -19.34
CA TYR A 202 10.54 3.93 -18.27
C TYR A 202 10.92 4.61 -16.95
N LEU A 203 12.21 4.60 -16.60
CA LEU A 203 12.71 5.27 -15.39
C LEU A 203 12.51 6.78 -15.43
N LYS A 204 12.70 7.44 -16.59
CA LYS A 204 12.37 8.86 -16.76
C LYS A 204 10.89 9.16 -16.46
N LYS A 205 10.00 8.27 -16.84
CA LYS A 205 8.57 8.39 -16.53
C LYS A 205 8.31 8.18 -15.04
N SER A 206 8.96 7.19 -14.41
CA SER A 206 8.89 6.96 -12.97
C SER A 206 9.32 8.20 -12.20
N THR A 207 10.46 8.79 -12.49
CA THR A 207 10.98 9.98 -11.81
C THR A 207 9.99 11.14 -11.86
N LYS A 208 9.37 11.39 -13.02
CA LYS A 208 8.35 12.44 -13.15
C LYS A 208 7.11 12.18 -12.28
N ALA A 209 6.63 10.95 -12.25
CA ALA A 209 5.50 10.56 -11.41
C ALA A 209 5.83 10.64 -9.91
N GLU A 210 7.05 10.29 -9.54
CA GLU A 210 7.56 10.35 -8.16
C GLU A 210 7.66 11.76 -7.63
N ASP A 211 8.06 12.73 -8.46
CA ASP A 211 8.14 14.14 -8.06
C ASP A 211 6.76 14.69 -7.69
N ASP A 212 5.74 14.40 -8.49
CA ASP A 212 4.37 14.81 -8.17
C ASP A 212 3.82 14.05 -6.94
N LEU A 213 4.09 12.75 -6.83
CA LEU A 213 3.74 11.95 -5.65
C LEU A 213 4.33 12.53 -4.36
N VAL A 214 5.60 12.93 -4.38
CA VAL A 214 6.24 13.51 -3.19
C VAL A 214 5.61 14.84 -2.80
N ARG A 215 5.25 15.69 -3.75
CA ARG A 215 4.51 16.93 -3.46
C ARG A 215 3.18 16.63 -2.80
N VAL A 216 2.45 15.61 -3.28
CA VAL A 216 1.20 15.16 -2.66
C VAL A 216 1.44 14.71 -1.22
N LEU A 217 2.44 13.86 -0.97
CA LEU A 217 2.74 13.38 0.39
C LEU A 217 3.17 14.51 1.33
N GLN A 218 4.02 15.42 0.85
CA GLN A 218 4.51 16.55 1.67
C GLN A 218 3.44 17.62 1.92
N SER A 219 2.39 17.71 1.10
CA SER A 219 1.27 18.62 1.34
C SER A 219 0.59 18.37 2.68
N ALA A 220 0.66 17.14 3.21
CA ALA A 220 0.13 16.81 4.53
C ALA A 220 0.84 17.52 5.69
N LYS A 221 1.94 18.26 5.45
CA LYS A 221 2.56 19.14 6.46
C LYS A 221 1.71 20.40 6.70
N ALA A 222 0.86 20.79 5.77
CA ALA A 222 -0.05 21.93 5.96
C ALA A 222 -1.12 21.67 7.03
N LYS A 223 -1.70 22.76 7.55
CA LYS A 223 -2.79 22.75 8.54
C LYS A 223 -3.95 23.62 8.02
N PRO A 224 -5.12 23.02 7.69
CA PRO A 224 -5.39 21.58 7.73
C PRO A 224 -4.64 20.83 6.63
N SER A 225 -4.39 19.53 6.87
CA SER A 225 -3.83 18.64 5.84
C SER A 225 -4.85 18.44 4.71
N PRO A 226 -4.49 18.69 3.44
CA PRO A 226 -5.44 18.51 2.32
C PRO A 226 -5.65 17.05 1.93
N ILE A 227 -4.93 16.12 2.54
CA ILE A 227 -4.96 14.68 2.25
C ILE A 227 -4.85 13.87 3.53
N ASP A 228 -5.57 12.76 3.61
CA ASP A 228 -5.27 11.70 4.56
C ASP A 228 -4.22 10.75 3.97
N ALA A 229 -3.01 10.75 4.54
CA ALA A 229 -1.86 10.02 4.01
C ALA A 229 -1.90 8.49 4.27
N TYR A 230 -2.89 8.00 5.01
CA TYR A 230 -3.08 6.59 5.30
C TYR A 230 -4.26 6.01 4.54
N PHE A 231 -5.46 6.45 4.87
CA PHE A 231 -6.67 5.95 4.22
C PHE A 231 -6.77 6.46 2.78
N GLY A 232 -6.56 7.75 2.55
CA GLY A 232 -6.44 8.32 1.21
C GLY A 232 -5.24 7.77 0.46
N GLY A 233 -4.09 7.67 1.14
CA GLY A 233 -2.85 7.14 0.58
C GLY A 233 -2.99 5.75 -0.02
N ILE A 234 -3.78 4.87 0.58
CA ILE A 234 -4.02 3.53 0.06
C ILE A 234 -4.83 3.54 -1.23
N TYR A 235 -5.85 4.40 -1.32
CA TYR A 235 -6.61 4.54 -2.56
C TYR A 235 -5.78 5.16 -3.68
N TYR A 236 -4.95 6.18 -3.37
CA TYR A 236 -4.26 6.96 -4.37
C TYR A 236 -2.88 6.42 -4.72
N ILE A 237 -2.18 5.83 -3.77
CA ILE A 237 -0.75 5.51 -3.92
C ILE A 237 -0.54 4.02 -4.20
N GLY A 238 -1.19 3.14 -3.43
CA GLY A 238 -0.89 1.72 -3.43
C GLY A 238 -1.08 1.02 -4.79
N PRO A 239 -2.29 0.95 -5.34
CA PRO A 239 -2.55 0.19 -6.56
C PRO A 239 -1.86 0.77 -7.79
N ILE A 240 -1.84 2.11 -7.92
CA ILE A 240 -1.23 2.79 -9.06
C ILE A 240 0.28 2.67 -9.00
N PHE A 241 0.84 2.83 -7.82
CA PHE A 241 2.27 2.75 -7.60
C PHE A 241 2.84 1.37 -7.97
N GLY A 242 2.17 0.29 -7.58
CA GLY A 242 2.57 -1.06 -7.94
C GLY A 242 2.35 -1.41 -9.41
N ALA A 243 1.22 -1.01 -10.00
CA ALA A 243 0.78 -1.48 -11.32
C ALA A 243 1.17 -0.56 -12.50
N PHE A 244 1.36 0.75 -12.27
CA PHE A 244 1.51 1.73 -13.35
C PHE A 244 2.81 2.51 -13.33
N ARG A 245 3.72 2.27 -12.37
CA ARG A 245 5.02 2.94 -12.34
C ARG A 245 5.77 2.73 -13.66
N GLY A 246 6.43 3.78 -14.17
CA GLY A 246 7.10 3.77 -15.47
C GLY A 246 6.20 4.05 -16.68
N THR A 247 4.91 4.32 -16.48
CA THR A 247 3.96 4.59 -17.56
C THR A 247 3.56 6.07 -17.65
N GLN A 248 3.00 6.45 -18.81
CA GLN A 248 2.40 7.78 -18.96
C GLN A 248 1.17 7.94 -18.09
N ASP A 249 0.39 6.86 -17.89
CA ASP A 249 -0.80 6.86 -17.03
C ASP A 249 -0.45 7.25 -15.58
N ALA A 250 0.70 6.79 -15.06
CA ALA A 250 1.16 7.19 -13.73
C ALA A 250 1.52 8.68 -13.65
N ILE A 251 2.23 9.22 -14.67
CA ILE A 251 2.56 10.65 -14.72
C ILE A 251 1.27 11.48 -14.71
N ASP A 252 0.33 11.15 -15.59
CA ASP A 252 -0.91 11.92 -15.74
C ASP A 252 -1.78 11.83 -14.49
N TYR A 253 -1.80 10.67 -13.83
CA TYR A 253 -2.52 10.46 -12.59
C TYR A 253 -1.94 11.28 -11.44
N TYR A 254 -0.62 11.20 -11.20
CA TYR A 254 -0.03 11.91 -10.06
C TYR A 254 0.00 13.42 -10.26
N ARG A 255 0.15 13.90 -11.50
CA ARG A 255 -0.04 15.30 -11.84
C ARG A 255 -1.45 15.77 -11.48
N PHE A 256 -2.47 15.02 -11.90
CA PHE A 256 -3.87 15.31 -11.62
C PHE A 256 -4.16 15.31 -10.10
N LEU A 257 -3.68 14.29 -9.37
CA LEU A 257 -3.83 14.22 -7.93
C LEU A 257 -3.14 15.39 -7.22
N ARG A 258 -1.93 15.78 -7.67
CA ARG A 258 -1.21 16.95 -7.15
C ARG A 258 -2.03 18.23 -7.34
N GLU A 259 -2.54 18.47 -8.53
CA GLU A 259 -3.37 19.66 -8.83
C GLU A 259 -4.63 19.70 -7.96
N GLU A 260 -5.30 18.59 -7.74
CA GLU A 260 -6.45 18.47 -6.84
C GLU A 260 -6.09 18.78 -5.39
N VAL A 261 -4.93 18.29 -4.92
CA VAL A 261 -4.44 18.52 -3.56
C VAL A 261 -3.97 19.96 -3.36
N GLU A 262 -3.28 20.55 -4.35
CA GLU A 262 -2.86 21.96 -4.35
C GLU A 262 -4.06 22.92 -4.34
N ASP A 263 -5.14 22.60 -5.05
CA ASP A 263 -6.39 23.36 -5.02
C ASP A 263 -7.04 23.36 -3.61
N ARG A 264 -7.09 22.18 -2.93
CA ARG A 264 -7.55 22.12 -1.54
C ARG A 264 -6.67 22.90 -0.60
N LEU A 265 -5.36 22.81 -0.78
CA LEU A 265 -4.38 23.57 0.02
C LEU A 265 -4.63 25.08 -0.11
N ALA A 266 -4.80 25.58 -1.33
CA ALA A 266 -5.08 26.99 -1.59
C ALA A 266 -6.40 27.46 -0.96
N LYS A 267 -7.39 26.56 -0.83
CA LYS A 267 -8.70 26.83 -0.20
C LYS A 267 -8.71 26.60 1.31
N GLY A 268 -7.62 26.15 1.91
CA GLY A 268 -7.56 25.80 3.33
C GLY A 268 -8.49 24.62 3.70
N GLN A 269 -8.67 23.67 2.79
CA GLN A 269 -9.59 22.55 2.94
C GLN A 269 -8.86 21.28 3.42
N GLY A 270 -9.55 20.51 4.27
CA GLY A 270 -9.10 19.18 4.71
C GLY A 270 -9.36 18.08 3.66
N PRO A 271 -9.05 16.81 3.99
CA PRO A 271 -9.28 15.68 3.09
C PRO A 271 -10.77 15.38 2.92
N VAL A 272 -11.13 14.84 1.76
CA VAL A 272 -12.47 14.31 1.53
C VAL A 272 -12.63 12.97 2.23
N THR A 273 -13.65 12.86 3.07
CA THR A 273 -13.98 11.62 3.78
C THR A 273 -14.78 10.66 2.90
N PRO A 274 -14.90 9.35 3.27
CA PRO A 274 -15.74 8.40 2.55
C PRO A 274 -17.21 8.80 2.41
N ASP A 275 -17.70 9.67 3.29
CA ASP A 275 -19.07 10.19 3.27
C ASP A 275 -19.19 11.50 2.45
N GLY A 276 -18.08 11.95 1.84
CA GLY A 276 -17.98 13.13 1.00
C GLY A 276 -17.91 14.46 1.75
N ASP A 277 -17.92 14.43 3.08
CA ASP A 277 -17.71 15.61 3.90
C ASP A 277 -16.19 15.87 4.06
N MET A 278 -15.79 17.14 4.02
CA MET A 278 -14.41 17.52 4.30
C MET A 278 -14.10 17.27 5.78
N GLY A 279 -13.02 16.55 6.06
CA GLY A 279 -12.56 16.27 7.41
C GLY A 279 -12.16 17.53 8.17
N LYS A 280 -12.56 17.62 9.44
CA LYS A 280 -12.04 18.64 10.37
C LYS A 280 -10.80 18.11 11.05
N GLU A 281 -9.69 18.83 10.96
CA GLU A 281 -8.45 18.44 11.60
C GLU A 281 -8.42 18.92 13.06
N LYS A 282 -8.72 18.00 13.99
CA LYS A 282 -8.52 18.19 15.44
C LYS A 282 -7.25 17.48 15.89
N TYR A 283 -6.97 16.29 15.36
CA TYR A 283 -5.81 15.48 15.69
C TYR A 283 -5.02 15.13 14.43
N ARG A 284 -3.71 15.23 14.52
CA ARG A 284 -2.76 14.84 13.48
C ARG A 284 -2.04 13.57 13.89
N LEU A 285 -2.15 12.52 13.13
CA LEU A 285 -1.61 11.21 13.52
C LEU A 285 -0.57 10.71 12.52
N VAL A 286 0.42 10.01 13.05
CA VAL A 286 1.24 9.08 12.28
C VAL A 286 0.73 7.67 12.52
N VAL A 287 0.57 6.86 11.47
CA VAL A 287 0.11 5.46 11.61
C VAL A 287 1.19 4.50 11.15
N GLU A 288 1.50 3.53 12.02
CA GLU A 288 2.33 2.36 11.72
C GLU A 288 1.45 1.14 11.45
N GLY A 289 1.78 0.40 10.38
CA GLY A 289 1.10 -0.83 9.99
C GLY A 289 0.03 -0.65 8.92
N PRO A 290 -0.32 -1.73 8.19
CA PRO A 290 -1.36 -1.70 7.16
C PRO A 290 -2.77 -1.59 7.75
N PRO A 291 -3.77 -1.11 6.98
CA PRO A 291 -5.14 -1.04 7.45
C PRO A 291 -5.85 -2.40 7.33
N ASN A 292 -7.00 -2.50 7.98
CA ASN A 292 -7.97 -3.55 7.69
C ASN A 292 -8.75 -3.22 6.42
N TYR A 293 -8.61 -4.04 5.38
CA TYR A 293 -9.27 -3.79 4.09
C TYR A 293 -10.73 -4.24 4.06
N THR A 294 -11.12 -5.23 4.86
CA THR A 294 -12.52 -5.73 4.89
C THR A 294 -13.48 -4.75 5.52
N SER A 295 -13.02 -3.96 6.47
CA SER A 295 -13.79 -2.94 7.19
C SER A 295 -13.24 -1.52 6.95
N PHE A 296 -12.57 -1.31 5.83
CA PHE A 296 -11.78 -0.11 5.53
C PHE A 296 -12.55 1.21 5.76
N ARG A 297 -13.77 1.32 5.20
CA ARG A 297 -14.58 2.53 5.38
C ARG A 297 -15.00 2.75 6.82
N GLN A 298 -15.36 1.67 7.55
CA GLN A 298 -15.73 1.75 8.95
C GLN A 298 -14.53 2.14 9.81
N PHE A 299 -13.35 1.60 9.52
CA PHE A 299 -12.12 1.94 10.21
C PHE A 299 -11.76 3.41 9.99
N TRP A 300 -11.79 3.88 8.75
CA TRP A 300 -11.57 5.29 8.45
C TRP A 300 -12.57 6.22 9.16
N LYS A 301 -13.85 5.81 9.18
CA LYS A 301 -14.91 6.57 9.86
C LYS A 301 -14.62 6.84 11.34
N MET A 302 -14.03 5.90 12.05
CA MET A 302 -13.65 6.06 13.46
C MET A 302 -12.62 7.17 13.69
N PHE A 303 -11.84 7.52 12.66
CA PHE A 303 -10.86 8.62 12.73
C PHE A 303 -11.53 9.96 12.42
N TYR A 304 -12.19 10.07 11.29
CA TYR A 304 -12.72 11.38 10.91
C TYR A 304 -13.93 11.81 11.73
N ASP A 305 -14.68 10.91 12.34
CA ASP A 305 -15.73 11.26 13.32
C ASP A 305 -15.14 12.02 14.53
N GLU A 306 -13.90 11.72 14.92
CA GLU A 306 -13.17 12.39 15.98
C GLU A 306 -12.35 13.61 15.50
N GLY A 307 -12.37 13.88 14.21
CA GLY A 307 -11.56 14.93 13.58
C GLY A 307 -10.07 14.56 13.47
N ALA A 308 -9.74 13.28 13.40
CA ALA A 308 -8.37 12.80 13.25
C ALA A 308 -8.03 12.62 11.77
N VAL A 309 -6.90 13.20 11.35
CA VAL A 309 -6.31 13.07 10.02
C VAL A 309 -4.94 12.40 10.16
N VAL A 310 -4.69 11.38 9.35
CA VAL A 310 -3.38 10.75 9.31
C VAL A 310 -2.49 11.49 8.31
N VAL A 311 -1.45 12.12 8.82
CA VAL A 311 -0.56 12.99 8.04
C VAL A 311 0.66 12.27 7.47
N ALA A 312 1.05 11.13 8.03
CA ALA A 312 2.07 10.24 7.49
C ALA A 312 1.83 8.79 7.93
N SER A 313 2.32 7.84 7.13
CA SER A 313 2.18 6.41 7.43
C SER A 313 3.38 5.62 6.93
N SER A 314 3.77 4.60 7.70
CA SER A 314 4.78 3.64 7.29
C SER A 314 4.30 2.70 6.17
N TYR A 315 3.02 2.38 6.15
CA TYR A 315 2.49 1.42 5.18
C TYR A 315 2.60 1.91 3.74
N THR A 316 2.42 3.20 3.48
CA THR A 316 2.59 3.77 2.15
C THR A 316 4.03 3.72 1.62
N LYS A 317 5.00 3.29 2.46
CA LYS A 317 6.42 3.13 2.11
C LYS A 317 6.80 1.72 1.65
N VAL A 318 5.87 0.77 1.68
CA VAL A 318 6.12 -0.58 1.12
C VAL A 318 6.32 -0.53 -0.40
N GLY A 319 5.70 0.42 -1.08
CA GLY A 319 5.89 0.66 -2.52
C GLY A 319 7.08 1.56 -2.87
N GLY A 320 7.79 2.10 -1.87
CA GLY A 320 8.95 2.97 -2.05
C GLY A 320 9.00 4.12 -1.06
N VAL A 321 10.20 4.61 -0.81
CA VAL A 321 10.50 5.63 0.21
C VAL A 321 10.79 7.01 -0.41
N TYR A 322 9.93 7.43 -1.33
CA TYR A 322 10.13 8.63 -2.15
C TYR A 322 10.17 9.93 -1.34
N ASP A 323 9.33 10.06 -0.35
CA ASP A 323 9.30 11.18 0.58
C ASP A 323 10.49 11.20 1.55
N LEU A 324 11.28 10.13 1.61
CA LEU A 324 12.56 10.07 2.31
C LEU A 324 13.76 10.35 1.38
N GLY A 325 13.51 10.83 0.17
CA GLY A 325 14.53 11.29 -0.76
C GLY A 325 14.91 10.34 -1.88
N PHE A 326 14.37 9.13 -1.92
CA PHE A 326 14.64 8.22 -3.05
C PHE A 326 13.97 8.72 -4.33
N ARG A 327 14.65 8.61 -5.44
CA ARG A 327 14.15 8.77 -6.82
C ARG A 327 14.84 7.78 -7.73
N HIS A 328 14.09 7.26 -8.70
CA HIS A 328 14.73 6.51 -9.77
C HIS A 328 15.67 7.40 -10.59
N ASP A 329 16.85 6.88 -10.91
CA ASP A 329 17.89 7.57 -11.68
C ASP A 329 18.03 6.92 -13.05
N PRO A 330 17.56 7.55 -14.14
CA PRO A 330 17.67 7.00 -15.49
C PRO A 330 19.13 6.84 -15.99
N ASP A 331 20.07 7.60 -15.41
CA ASP A 331 21.48 7.52 -15.80
C ASP A 331 22.19 6.29 -15.18
N LYS A 332 21.58 5.73 -14.11
CA LYS A 332 22.05 4.51 -13.41
C LYS A 332 20.96 3.44 -13.37
N PRO A 333 20.50 2.93 -14.51
CA PRO A 333 19.23 2.21 -14.61
C PRO A 333 19.17 0.91 -13.81
N LEU A 334 20.24 0.14 -13.69
CA LEU A 334 20.26 -1.10 -12.90
C LEU A 334 20.58 -0.84 -11.43
N GLU A 335 21.46 0.12 -11.15
CA GLU A 335 21.82 0.54 -9.81
C GLU A 335 20.60 1.13 -9.07
N THR A 336 19.82 1.97 -9.74
CA THR A 336 18.62 2.55 -9.13
C THR A 336 17.54 1.52 -8.81
N LEU A 337 17.38 0.48 -9.62
CA LEU A 337 16.50 -0.65 -9.31
C LEU A 337 16.99 -1.40 -8.07
N ALA A 338 18.31 -1.56 -7.93
CA ALA A 338 18.91 -2.18 -6.74
C ALA A 338 18.66 -1.31 -5.49
N GLU A 339 18.90 0.00 -5.57
CA GLU A 339 18.65 0.96 -4.49
C GLU A 339 17.16 0.98 -4.08
N TYR A 340 16.25 0.93 -5.05
CA TYR A 340 14.82 0.82 -4.79
C TYR A 340 14.48 -0.42 -3.95
N CYS A 341 14.95 -1.60 -4.37
CA CYS A 341 14.70 -2.85 -3.65
C CYS A 341 15.32 -2.84 -2.24
N LEU A 342 16.54 -2.31 -2.09
CA LEU A 342 17.22 -2.18 -0.80
C LEU A 342 16.45 -1.26 0.16
N GLY A 343 15.94 -0.14 -0.35
CA GLY A 343 15.37 0.95 0.44
C GLY A 343 13.93 0.76 0.93
N VAL A 344 13.17 -0.22 0.43
CA VAL A 344 11.76 -0.40 0.80
C VAL A 344 11.57 -0.65 2.30
N TYR A 345 10.41 -0.26 2.82
CA TYR A 345 10.13 -0.26 4.24
C TYR A 345 10.33 -1.62 4.91
N THR A 346 9.87 -2.70 4.30
CA THR A 346 9.96 -4.05 4.88
C THR A 346 11.39 -4.58 5.00
N ASN A 347 12.34 -4.02 4.23
CA ASN A 347 13.76 -4.38 4.28
C ASN A 347 14.57 -3.55 5.31
N ARG A 348 13.94 -2.60 5.99
CA ARG A 348 14.58 -1.73 6.98
C ARG A 348 14.64 -2.35 8.36
N SER A 349 15.75 -2.17 9.06
CA SER A 349 15.91 -2.58 10.45
C SER A 349 14.95 -1.81 11.38
N LEU A 350 14.73 -2.37 12.56
CA LEU A 350 13.84 -1.76 13.55
C LEU A 350 14.27 -0.35 13.98
N PRO A 351 15.58 -0.07 14.24
CA PRO A 351 16.04 1.31 14.47
C PRO A 351 15.71 2.28 13.33
N MET A 352 15.91 1.88 12.06
CA MET A 352 15.56 2.72 10.90
C MET A 352 14.06 3.03 10.82
N ARG A 353 13.23 2.05 11.16
CA ARG A 353 11.77 2.21 11.21
C ARG A 353 11.36 3.17 12.32
N ILE A 354 11.97 3.07 13.50
CA ILE A 354 11.75 3.98 14.63
C ILE A 354 12.19 5.40 14.25
N ASP A 355 13.37 5.58 13.67
CA ASP A 355 13.87 6.89 13.23
C ASP A 355 12.91 7.55 12.23
N MET A 356 12.39 6.78 11.29
CA MET A 356 11.41 7.26 10.32
C MET A 356 10.12 7.75 11.00
N LEU A 357 9.59 6.98 11.96
CA LEU A 357 8.37 7.36 12.70
C LEU A 357 8.59 8.62 13.55
N VAL A 358 9.73 8.72 14.23
CA VAL A 358 10.11 9.93 14.98
C VAL A 358 10.22 11.15 14.07
N ASN A 359 10.86 10.99 12.90
CA ASN A 359 10.98 12.08 11.92
C ASN A 359 9.61 12.52 11.40
N TYR A 360 8.70 11.58 11.10
CA TYR A 360 7.35 11.92 10.69
C TYR A 360 6.57 12.69 11.76
N ILE A 361 6.66 12.26 13.02
CA ILE A 361 5.99 12.98 14.11
C ILE A 361 6.47 14.42 14.20
N ASN A 362 7.80 14.65 14.09
CA ASN A 362 8.38 15.97 14.20
C ASN A 362 8.10 16.82 12.95
N GLU A 363 8.35 16.28 11.74
CA GLU A 363 8.24 17.06 10.50
C GLU A 363 6.78 17.38 10.12
N TYR A 364 5.83 16.51 10.45
CA TYR A 364 4.41 16.72 10.19
C TYR A 364 3.67 17.28 11.40
N GLU A 365 4.39 17.63 12.46
CA GLU A 365 3.83 18.15 13.71
C GLU A 365 2.65 17.31 14.21
N ALA A 366 2.86 15.98 14.24
CA ALA A 366 1.81 15.06 14.64
C ALA A 366 1.62 15.05 16.16
N ASP A 367 0.40 14.78 16.60
CA ASP A 367 0.01 14.72 18.01
C ASP A 367 0.36 13.38 18.65
N GLY A 368 0.54 12.34 17.83
CA GLY A 368 0.90 11.02 18.34
C GLY A 368 1.05 9.96 17.27
N LEU A 369 1.43 8.75 17.73
CA LEU A 369 1.56 7.54 16.93
C LEU A 369 0.42 6.58 17.20
N LEU A 370 -0.24 6.09 16.16
CA LEU A 370 -1.13 4.94 16.28
C LEU A 370 -0.51 3.73 15.56
N ILE A 371 -0.47 2.60 16.25
CA ILE A 371 -0.03 1.33 15.68
C ILE A 371 -1.26 0.47 15.40
N ASN A 372 -1.49 0.16 14.12
CA ASN A 372 -2.45 -0.89 13.74
C ASN A 372 -1.69 -2.20 13.63
N SER A 373 -1.74 -3.00 14.68
CA SER A 373 -1.07 -4.30 14.75
C SER A 373 -1.88 -5.33 13.98
N ILE A 374 -1.24 -5.96 13.00
CA ILE A 374 -1.88 -6.97 12.15
C ILE A 374 -1.55 -8.36 12.66
N LYS A 375 -2.56 -9.11 13.04
CA LYS A 375 -2.41 -10.44 13.63
C LYS A 375 -1.58 -11.39 12.76
N SER A 376 -1.88 -11.46 11.49
CA SER A 376 -1.22 -12.39 10.56
C SER A 376 0.04 -11.83 9.87
N CYS A 377 0.45 -10.57 10.13
CA CYS A 377 1.59 -9.96 9.47
C CYS A 377 2.81 -9.78 10.38
N ASN A 378 3.67 -10.80 10.46
CA ASN A 378 4.87 -10.76 11.31
C ASN A 378 5.88 -9.69 10.89
N SER A 379 5.98 -9.35 9.60
CA SER A 379 6.90 -8.31 9.12
C SER A 379 6.59 -6.91 9.64
N PHE A 380 5.33 -6.63 9.95
CA PHE A 380 4.92 -5.38 10.57
C PHE A 380 4.80 -5.51 12.09
N SER A 381 4.13 -6.54 12.60
CA SER A 381 3.77 -6.62 14.03
C SER A 381 4.94 -6.93 14.96
N ALA A 382 5.97 -7.65 14.47
CA ALA A 382 7.16 -7.91 15.27
C ALA A 382 7.91 -6.60 15.59
N GLY A 383 8.12 -6.30 16.86
CA GLY A 383 8.85 -5.12 17.32
C GLY A 383 8.02 -3.85 17.52
N GLN A 384 6.73 -3.85 17.21
CA GLN A 384 5.87 -2.66 17.33
C GLN A 384 5.77 -2.10 18.76
N LEU A 385 5.84 -2.95 19.78
CA LEU A 385 5.88 -2.49 21.18
C LEU A 385 7.15 -1.67 21.47
N LEU A 386 8.29 -2.08 20.93
CA LEU A 386 9.53 -1.31 21.04
C LEU A 386 9.44 0.01 20.25
N MET A 387 8.86 -0.01 19.04
CA MET A 387 8.60 1.20 18.27
C MET A 387 7.77 2.20 19.06
N MET A 388 6.68 1.75 19.67
CA MET A 388 5.80 2.58 20.50
C MET A 388 6.58 3.27 21.61
N ARG A 389 7.32 2.49 22.43
CA ARG A 389 8.08 3.00 23.58
C ARG A 389 9.17 3.99 23.17
N GLU A 390 9.93 3.68 22.12
CA GLU A 390 11.01 4.55 21.66
C GLU A 390 10.49 5.84 21.03
N VAL A 391 9.38 5.77 20.27
CA VAL A 391 8.74 6.98 19.75
C VAL A 391 8.21 7.88 20.87
N GLU A 392 7.49 7.33 21.84
CA GLU A 392 7.03 8.10 23.01
C GLU A 392 8.18 8.75 23.77
N LYS A 393 9.25 8.00 24.03
CA LYS A 393 10.44 8.47 24.73
C LYS A 393 11.14 9.61 23.98
N ARG A 394 11.27 9.49 22.65
CA ARG A 394 12.04 10.43 21.84
C ARG A 394 11.25 11.69 21.44
N THR A 395 9.93 11.60 21.35
CA THR A 395 9.08 12.70 20.89
C THR A 395 8.23 13.32 22.01
N GLY A 396 8.05 12.64 23.13
CA GLY A 396 7.11 13.02 24.18
C GLY A 396 5.63 12.89 23.78
N LYS A 397 5.35 12.44 22.54
CA LYS A 397 3.98 12.29 22.04
C LYS A 397 3.41 10.92 22.43
N PRO A 398 2.10 10.82 22.75
CA PRO A 398 1.49 9.55 23.14
C PRO A 398 1.41 8.59 21.94
N ALA A 399 1.49 7.30 22.25
CA ALA A 399 1.27 6.26 21.27
C ALA A 399 0.21 5.26 21.75
N ALA A 400 -0.48 4.63 20.82
CA ALA A 400 -1.50 3.62 21.12
C ALA A 400 -1.47 2.46 20.12
N PHE A 401 -2.07 1.35 20.58
CA PHE A 401 -2.25 0.13 19.80
C PHE A 401 -3.72 -0.12 19.50
N VAL A 402 -4.02 -0.44 18.26
CA VAL A 402 -5.23 -1.15 17.85
C VAL A 402 -4.84 -2.44 17.14
N GLU A 403 -5.70 -3.44 17.19
CA GLU A 403 -5.45 -4.74 16.58
C GLU A 403 -6.51 -5.06 15.54
N SER A 404 -6.07 -5.55 14.40
CA SER A 404 -6.93 -6.03 13.32
C SER A 404 -6.21 -7.08 12.48
N ASP A 405 -6.73 -7.36 11.29
CA ASP A 405 -6.03 -8.14 10.27
C ASP A 405 -6.17 -7.49 8.90
N LEU A 406 -5.36 -7.93 7.92
CA LEU A 406 -5.34 -7.35 6.58
C LEU A 406 -6.69 -7.54 5.86
N VAL A 407 -7.06 -8.80 5.63
CA VAL A 407 -8.22 -9.17 4.83
C VAL A 407 -9.10 -10.26 5.46
N ASP A 408 -8.88 -10.58 6.74
CA ASP A 408 -9.75 -11.48 7.50
C ASP A 408 -10.74 -10.66 8.35
N PRO A 409 -12.05 -10.71 8.04
CA PRO A 409 -13.04 -9.95 8.78
C PRO A 409 -13.23 -10.41 10.23
N ARG A 410 -12.80 -11.62 10.58
CA ARG A 410 -12.96 -12.19 11.94
C ARG A 410 -12.17 -11.41 13.00
N TYR A 411 -11.09 -10.75 12.59
CA TYR A 411 -10.18 -10.03 13.49
C TYR A 411 -10.38 -8.51 13.50
N PHE A 412 -11.53 -8.02 13.04
CA PHE A 412 -11.90 -6.61 13.16
C PHE A 412 -12.99 -6.44 14.21
N SER A 413 -12.60 -6.05 15.44
CA SER A 413 -13.53 -5.73 16.52
C SER A 413 -13.79 -4.22 16.58
N ALA A 414 -14.85 -3.76 15.94
CA ALA A 414 -15.19 -2.34 15.87
C ALA A 414 -15.32 -1.67 17.24
N ALA A 415 -15.96 -2.35 18.20
CA ALA A 415 -16.13 -1.81 19.56
C ALA A 415 -14.80 -1.64 20.29
N ASN A 416 -13.93 -2.66 20.23
CA ASN A 416 -12.61 -2.59 20.89
C ASN A 416 -11.73 -1.51 20.27
N ILE A 417 -11.70 -1.40 18.94
CA ILE A 417 -10.93 -0.38 18.24
C ILE A 417 -11.45 1.01 18.62
N LYS A 418 -12.76 1.22 18.61
CA LYS A 418 -13.38 2.49 18.95
C LYS A 418 -13.01 2.90 20.39
N ASN A 419 -13.18 2.03 21.39
CA ASN A 419 -12.84 2.31 22.78
C ASN A 419 -11.34 2.68 22.95
N ARG A 420 -10.45 1.99 22.24
CA ARG A 420 -9.01 2.29 22.27
C ARG A 420 -8.69 3.65 21.62
N LEU A 421 -9.34 3.99 20.52
CA LEU A 421 -9.19 5.29 19.86
C LEU A 421 -9.71 6.42 20.74
N GLU A 422 -10.89 6.29 21.36
CA GLU A 422 -11.44 7.27 22.30
C GLU A 422 -10.49 7.52 23.47
N SER A 423 -9.96 6.46 24.09
CA SER A 423 -8.97 6.58 25.16
C SER A 423 -7.68 7.26 24.68
N TYR A 424 -7.25 6.95 23.46
CA TYR A 424 -6.06 7.55 22.87
C TYR A 424 -6.23 9.06 22.62
N PHE A 425 -7.37 9.49 22.09
CA PHE A 425 -7.65 10.91 21.89
C PHE A 425 -7.71 11.66 23.22
N GLN A 426 -8.27 11.05 24.28
CA GLN A 426 -8.22 11.62 25.63
C GLN A 426 -6.79 11.79 26.15
N MET A 427 -5.89 10.84 25.90
CA MET A 427 -4.48 10.95 26.24
C MET A 427 -3.80 12.11 25.51
N ILE A 428 -4.10 12.32 24.23
CA ILE A 428 -3.59 13.46 23.46
C ILE A 428 -4.09 14.78 24.06
N ASP A 429 -5.38 14.89 24.37
CA ASP A 429 -5.97 16.11 24.95
C ASP A 429 -5.35 16.43 26.31
N GLN A 430 -5.15 15.43 27.18
CA GLN A 430 -4.49 15.61 28.48
C GLN A 430 -3.06 16.12 28.35
N LYS A 431 -2.28 15.56 27.41
CA LYS A 431 -0.90 16.04 27.17
C LYS A 431 -0.84 17.47 26.62
N ARG A 432 -1.81 17.87 25.79
CA ARG A 432 -1.91 19.25 25.29
C ARG A 432 -2.18 20.25 26.44
N VAL A 433 -3.09 19.90 27.37
CA VAL A 433 -3.38 20.74 28.54
C VAL A 433 -2.16 20.84 29.46
N GLY A 434 -1.49 19.72 29.76
CA GLY A 434 -0.27 19.70 30.58
C GLY A 434 0.88 20.52 30.00
N ALA A 435 1.04 20.54 28.67
CA ALA A 435 2.05 21.37 28.00
C ALA A 435 1.70 22.88 28.07
N SER A 436 0.42 23.22 27.99
CA SER A 436 -0.05 24.63 28.09
C SER A 436 0.06 25.21 29.50
N THR A 437 0.06 24.36 30.55
CA THR A 437 0.20 24.80 31.96
C THR A 437 1.67 24.86 32.41
N ALA A 438 2.59 24.27 31.64
CA ALA A 438 4.04 24.26 31.95
C ALA A 438 4.85 25.32 31.17
N ALA A 439 4.22 26.02 30.22
CA ALA A 439 4.78 27.14 29.44
C ALA A 439 4.31 28.48 30.02
#